data_40305663841db603c252d89580790eaf
#
_entry.id   40305663841db603c252d89580790eaf
#
_cell.length_a   1.000
_cell.length_b   1.000
_cell.length_c   1.000
_cell.angle_alpha   90.00
_cell.angle_beta   90.00
_cell.angle_gamma   90.00
#
_symmetry.space_group_name_H-M   'P 1'
#
loop_
_entity.id
_entity.type
_entity.pdbx_description
1 polymer ?
#
loop_
_entity_poly.entity_id
_entity_poly.type
_entity_poly.pdbx_seq_one_letter_code
_entity_poly.pdbx_strand_id
1 'polypeptide(L)'
;MVICLIMSVMVLSSWGKVGDTLNIEHLTANTKLDNKRSLDYYEKRVEAYRRFWRGLIPNQARVQYGGSVGAANLGLGWHYGGKDKRLWETDFMFGFVPKSSAPEAHLTFTLRQSYVPFRLHFFDWLAWEPLSTGLICNTVFGKSFWVSQPTRYPNKYYGFSTAVRLHAFIGQRLRYEIPQQQRKYVKAISFCYEISACDLYLVSYVPNRNISLRDILSLSLGIKVDAF
;
A
#
# COMPACT_ATOMS: atom_id res chain seq x y z
N MET A 1 -27.49 -23.49 -19.76
CA MET A 1 -28.63 -24.34 -20.08
C MET A 1 -28.10 -25.42 -21.01
N VAL A 2 -28.41 -26.69 -20.75
CA VAL A 2 -27.90 -27.89 -21.43
C VAL A 2 -26.52 -28.33 -20.88
N ILE A 3 -26.51 -29.08 -19.81
CA ILE A 3 -25.81 -30.32 -19.50
C ILE A 3 -26.28 -30.70 -18.08
N CYS A 4 -27.53 -31.10 -18.01
CA CYS A 4 -28.14 -31.75 -16.85
C CYS A 4 -29.15 -32.77 -17.36
N LEU A 5 -28.68 -33.76 -18.09
CA LEU A 5 -29.54 -34.88 -18.51
C LEU A 5 -28.62 -35.91 -19.19
N ILE A 6 -28.10 -36.81 -18.43
CA ILE A 6 -27.73 -38.16 -18.79
C ILE A 6 -27.09 -38.81 -17.52
N MET A 7 -27.89 -39.34 -16.66
CA MET A 7 -27.58 -40.40 -15.73
C MET A 7 -28.89 -40.85 -15.06
N SER A 8 -29.77 -41.32 -15.87
CA SER A 8 -30.84 -42.19 -15.38
C SER A 8 -30.75 -43.51 -16.16
N VAL A 9 -30.91 -44.58 -15.42
CA VAL A 9 -31.14 -45.96 -15.88
C VAL A 9 -29.89 -46.81 -16.12
N MET A 10 -29.53 -47.54 -15.08
CA MET A 10 -29.36 -49.01 -15.15
C MET A 10 -29.49 -49.57 -13.73
N VAL A 11 -30.72 -49.93 -13.40
CA VAL A 11 -31.00 -50.92 -12.37
C VAL A 11 -31.04 -52.24 -13.09
N LEU A 12 -30.10 -53.14 -12.81
CA LEU A 12 -30.20 -54.54 -13.08
C LEU A 12 -29.82 -55.31 -11.82
N SER A 13 -30.83 -55.95 -11.31
CA SER A 13 -30.88 -56.92 -10.27
C SER A 13 -29.79 -58.00 -10.37
N SER A 14 -29.07 -58.19 -9.26
CA SER A 14 -28.44 -59.45 -8.96
C SER A 14 -28.58 -59.75 -7.48
N TRP A 15 -29.34 -60.77 -7.18
CA TRP A 15 -29.46 -61.37 -5.87
C TRP A 15 -28.10 -62.02 -5.50
N GLY A 16 -27.52 -61.60 -4.39
CA GLY A 16 -26.26 -62.19 -3.91
C GLY A 16 -25.88 -61.70 -2.51
N LYS A 17 -26.28 -62.45 -1.51
CA LYS A 17 -25.66 -62.63 -0.20
C LYS A 17 -25.63 -61.49 0.80
N VAL A 18 -26.38 -61.72 1.88
CA VAL A 18 -26.23 -61.19 3.23
C VAL A 18 -24.76 -61.30 3.68
N GLY A 19 -24.06 -60.14 3.70
CA GLY A 19 -22.63 -60.08 4.10
C GLY A 19 -22.00 -58.70 4.05
N ASP A 20 -22.68 -57.66 3.48
CA ASP A 20 -22.01 -56.38 3.13
C ASP A 20 -22.52 -55.13 3.86
N THR A 21 -23.25 -55.23 4.96
CA THR A 21 -23.71 -54.03 5.70
C THR A 21 -22.57 -53.25 6.34
N LEU A 22 -21.49 -53.89 6.74
CA LEU A 22 -20.29 -53.25 7.32
C LEU A 22 -19.44 -52.48 6.28
N ASN A 23 -19.49 -52.88 5.02
CA ASN A 23 -18.71 -52.27 3.96
C ASN A 23 -19.37 -50.98 3.43
N ILE A 24 -20.70 -50.92 3.49
CA ILE A 24 -21.48 -49.74 3.03
C ILE A 24 -21.33 -48.58 4.01
N GLU A 25 -21.30 -48.84 5.32
CA GLU A 25 -21.10 -47.80 6.33
C GLU A 25 -19.67 -47.18 6.22
N HIS A 26 -18.66 -47.99 6.04
CA HIS A 26 -17.28 -47.52 5.79
C HIS A 26 -17.14 -46.72 4.49
N LEU A 27 -17.78 -47.15 3.42
CA LEU A 27 -17.79 -46.43 2.15
C LEU A 27 -18.52 -45.09 2.26
N THR A 28 -19.67 -45.04 2.93
CA THR A 28 -20.42 -43.79 3.14
C THR A 28 -19.71 -42.81 4.10
N ALA A 29 -19.03 -43.36 5.12
CA ALA A 29 -18.22 -42.53 6.02
C ALA A 29 -17.00 -41.95 5.29
N ASN A 30 -16.28 -42.70 4.47
CA ASN A 30 -15.17 -42.22 3.67
C ASN A 30 -15.62 -41.21 2.63
N THR A 31 -16.73 -41.40 1.95
CA THR A 31 -17.30 -40.45 0.99
C THR A 31 -17.72 -39.14 1.67
N LYS A 32 -18.29 -39.22 2.88
CA LYS A 32 -18.60 -38.01 3.68
C LYS A 32 -17.34 -37.24 4.13
N LEU A 33 -16.29 -37.99 4.51
CA LEU A 33 -15.01 -37.41 4.89
C LEU A 33 -14.30 -36.72 3.69
N ASP A 34 -14.33 -37.35 2.53
CA ASP A 34 -13.74 -36.80 1.31
C ASP A 34 -14.52 -35.56 0.81
N ASN A 35 -15.85 -35.62 0.86
CA ASN A 35 -16.68 -34.45 0.57
C ASN A 35 -16.41 -33.30 1.56
N LYS A 36 -16.27 -33.59 2.84
CA LYS A 36 -15.95 -32.57 3.84
C LYS A 36 -14.57 -31.95 3.58
N ARG A 37 -13.55 -32.77 3.28
CA ARG A 37 -12.21 -32.29 2.93
C ARG A 37 -12.21 -31.44 1.66
N SER A 38 -12.97 -31.82 0.65
CA SER A 38 -13.07 -31.05 -0.60
C SER A 38 -13.79 -29.71 -0.38
N LEU A 39 -14.84 -29.67 0.46
CA LEU A 39 -15.52 -28.43 0.85
C LEU A 39 -14.59 -27.51 1.64
N ASP A 40 -13.89 -28.04 2.65
CA ASP A 40 -12.91 -27.27 3.46
C ASP A 40 -11.79 -26.70 2.57
N TYR A 41 -11.32 -27.46 1.58
CA TYR A 41 -10.32 -26.99 0.63
C TYR A 41 -10.86 -25.88 -0.28
N TYR A 42 -12.09 -26.02 -0.78
CA TYR A 42 -12.76 -25.01 -1.59
C TYR A 42 -12.97 -23.71 -0.78
N GLU A 43 -13.50 -23.81 0.43
CA GLU A 43 -13.71 -22.67 1.31
C GLU A 43 -12.41 -21.93 1.60
N LYS A 44 -11.33 -22.64 1.91
CA LYS A 44 -10.00 -22.03 2.11
C LYS A 44 -9.51 -21.29 0.88
N ARG A 45 -9.74 -21.82 -0.32
CA ARG A 45 -9.38 -21.13 -1.57
C ARG A 45 -10.22 -19.88 -1.78
N VAL A 46 -11.52 -19.94 -1.55
CA VAL A 46 -12.43 -18.79 -1.66
C VAL A 46 -12.06 -17.72 -0.65
N GLU A 47 -11.74 -18.09 0.58
CA GLU A 47 -11.28 -17.13 1.59
C GLU A 47 -9.93 -16.50 1.24
N ALA A 48 -8.98 -17.28 0.73
CA ALA A 48 -7.71 -16.77 0.26
C ALA A 48 -7.89 -15.77 -0.89
N TYR A 49 -8.75 -16.10 -1.86
CA TYR A 49 -9.12 -15.21 -2.96
C TYR A 49 -9.77 -13.92 -2.46
N ARG A 50 -10.77 -14.01 -1.56
CA ARG A 50 -11.41 -12.83 -0.96
C ARG A 50 -10.44 -11.98 -0.17
N ARG A 51 -9.51 -12.59 0.58
CA ARG A 51 -8.44 -11.90 1.32
C ARG A 51 -7.52 -11.13 0.38
N PHE A 52 -7.11 -11.75 -0.71
CA PHE A 52 -6.27 -11.12 -1.74
C PHE A 52 -6.97 -9.87 -2.32
N TRP A 53 -8.22 -10.00 -2.77
CA TRP A 53 -8.96 -8.86 -3.34
C TRP A 53 -9.23 -7.75 -2.32
N ARG A 54 -9.53 -8.09 -1.09
CA ARG A 54 -9.66 -7.08 -0.02
C ARG A 54 -8.34 -6.36 0.25
N GLY A 55 -7.21 -7.05 0.14
CA GLY A 55 -5.89 -6.48 0.30
C GLY A 55 -5.52 -5.47 -0.80
N LEU A 56 -6.16 -5.53 -1.98
CA LEU A 56 -5.95 -4.57 -3.07
C LEU A 56 -6.76 -3.27 -2.90
N ILE A 57 -7.76 -3.26 -2.02
CA ILE A 57 -8.56 -2.06 -1.76
C ILE A 57 -7.75 -1.13 -0.86
N PRO A 58 -7.45 0.12 -1.31
CA PRO A 58 -6.75 1.09 -0.47
C PRO A 58 -7.56 1.39 0.78
N ASN A 59 -6.90 1.43 1.92
CA ASN A 59 -7.53 1.71 3.20
C ASN A 59 -7.19 3.10 3.75
N GLN A 60 -6.41 3.89 2.99
CA GLN A 60 -6.09 5.27 3.32
C GLN A 60 -6.02 6.14 2.06
N ALA A 61 -6.34 7.42 2.25
CA ALA A 61 -6.13 8.48 1.27
C ALA A 61 -5.25 9.58 1.90
N ARG A 62 -4.38 10.18 1.10
CA ARG A 62 -3.46 11.25 1.54
C ARG A 62 -3.48 12.40 0.58
N VAL A 63 -3.52 13.60 1.13
CA VAL A 63 -3.27 14.86 0.42
C VAL A 63 -2.06 15.52 1.07
N GLN A 64 -1.11 15.94 0.26
CA GLN A 64 0.12 16.58 0.73
C GLN A 64 0.40 17.84 -0.09
N TYR A 65 0.81 18.89 0.60
CA TYR A 65 1.22 20.16 0.03
C TYR A 65 2.67 20.44 0.37
N GLY A 66 3.41 20.94 -0.61
CA GLY A 66 4.83 21.28 -0.44
C GLY A 66 5.75 20.05 -0.43
N GLY A 67 6.96 20.29 0.00
CA GLY A 67 8.04 19.31 -0.06
C GLY A 67 8.68 19.24 -1.45
N SER A 68 9.64 18.34 -1.58
CA SER A 68 10.44 18.17 -2.80
C SER A 68 9.81 17.26 -3.86
N VAL A 69 8.58 16.81 -3.66
CA VAL A 69 7.88 15.86 -4.54
C VAL A 69 6.79 16.47 -5.42
N GLY A 70 6.50 17.77 -5.23
CA GLY A 70 5.49 18.50 -5.97
C GLY A 70 4.75 19.50 -5.09
N ALA A 71 4.11 20.51 -5.69
CA ALA A 71 3.38 21.53 -4.93
C ALA A 71 2.13 20.95 -4.26
N ALA A 72 1.40 20.07 -4.96
CA ALA A 72 0.25 19.38 -4.43
C ALA A 72 0.27 17.92 -4.89
N ASN A 73 0.02 17.01 -3.97
CA ASN A 73 0.01 15.57 -4.20
C ASN A 73 -1.25 14.95 -3.60
N LEU A 74 -1.88 14.06 -4.35
CA LEU A 74 -3.02 13.26 -3.92
C LEU A 74 -2.71 11.79 -4.13
N GLY A 75 -3.02 10.95 -3.16
CA GLY A 75 -2.73 9.53 -3.24
C GLY A 75 -3.64 8.65 -2.44
N LEU A 76 -3.52 7.38 -2.75
CA LEU A 76 -4.17 6.28 -2.07
C LEU A 76 -3.10 5.33 -1.55
N GLY A 77 -3.38 4.66 -0.44
CA GLY A 77 -2.40 3.79 0.17
C GLY A 77 -3.00 2.68 1.02
N TRP A 78 -2.08 1.89 1.52
CA TRP A 78 -2.35 0.75 2.39
C TRP A 78 -1.53 0.89 3.65
N HIS A 79 -2.15 0.62 4.78
CA HIS A 79 -1.44 0.45 6.03
C HIS A 79 -1.52 -1.00 6.50
N TYR A 80 -0.42 -1.51 7.04
CA TYR A 80 -0.27 -2.87 7.52
C TYR A 80 0.67 -2.89 8.73
N GLY A 81 0.46 -3.87 9.61
CA GLY A 81 1.21 -4.01 10.85
C GLY A 81 0.33 -4.02 12.10
N GLY A 82 0.92 -3.78 13.25
CA GLY A 82 0.22 -3.73 14.53
C GLY A 82 -0.65 -2.50 14.67
N LYS A 83 -1.71 -2.56 15.50
CA LYS A 83 -2.63 -1.43 15.70
C LYS A 83 -1.91 -0.18 16.22
N ASP A 84 -0.99 -0.33 17.16
CA ASP A 84 -0.35 0.78 17.86
C ASP A 84 1.18 0.78 17.78
N LYS A 85 1.77 -0.27 17.21
CA LYS A 85 3.22 -0.42 17.09
C LYS A 85 3.59 -1.00 15.73
N ARG A 86 4.71 -0.51 15.18
CA ARG A 86 5.30 -1.00 13.92
C ARG A 86 4.33 -0.95 12.74
N LEU A 87 3.69 0.19 12.58
CA LEU A 87 2.82 0.44 11.45
C LEU A 87 3.66 0.76 10.21
N TRP A 88 3.43 0.01 9.15
CA TRP A 88 3.97 0.27 7.82
C TRP A 88 2.89 0.81 6.92
N GLU A 89 3.24 1.74 6.05
CA GLU A 89 2.31 2.33 5.09
C GLU A 89 2.98 2.45 3.74
N THR A 90 2.24 2.10 2.69
CA THR A 90 2.65 2.29 1.30
C THR A 90 1.62 3.18 0.63
N ASP A 91 2.05 4.33 0.13
CA ASP A 91 1.19 5.28 -0.59
C ASP A 91 1.65 5.41 -2.04
N PHE A 92 0.70 5.40 -2.96
CA PHE A 92 0.86 5.78 -4.35
C PHE A 92 0.20 7.13 -4.56
N MET A 93 0.99 8.11 -4.97
CA MET A 93 0.52 9.49 -5.06
C MET A 93 0.81 10.05 -6.45
N PHE A 94 -0.10 10.87 -6.94
CA PHE A 94 0.10 11.71 -8.10
C PHE A 94 0.22 13.16 -7.66
N GLY A 95 1.22 13.83 -8.16
CA GLY A 95 1.53 15.20 -7.82
C GLY A 95 1.56 16.10 -9.05
N PHE A 96 1.48 17.39 -8.79
CA PHE A 96 1.54 18.43 -9.78
C PHE A 96 2.59 19.48 -9.38
N VAL A 97 3.46 19.80 -10.33
CA VAL A 97 4.43 20.89 -10.23
C VAL A 97 3.96 21.99 -11.16
N PRO A 98 3.54 23.15 -10.62
CA PRO A 98 3.05 24.27 -11.44
C PRO A 98 4.20 24.99 -12.16
N LYS A 99 3.87 25.75 -13.20
CA LYS A 99 4.81 26.57 -13.95
C LYS A 99 5.48 27.67 -13.11
N SER A 100 4.91 28.03 -11.98
CA SER A 100 5.56 28.98 -11.06
C SER A 100 6.83 28.43 -10.39
N SER A 101 6.95 27.11 -10.34
CA SER A 101 8.10 26.39 -9.71
C SER A 101 9.00 25.70 -10.70
N ALA A 102 8.60 25.61 -11.99
CA ALA A 102 9.36 24.99 -13.05
C ALA A 102 9.05 25.68 -14.39
N PRO A 103 9.94 25.59 -15.42
CA PRO A 103 9.70 26.18 -16.74
C PRO A 103 8.40 25.69 -17.40
N GLU A 104 8.03 24.44 -17.15
CA GLU A 104 6.79 23.82 -17.62
C GLU A 104 6.08 23.12 -16.45
N ALA A 105 4.75 22.97 -16.56
CA ALA A 105 3.99 22.19 -15.60
C ALA A 105 4.25 20.69 -15.79
N HIS A 106 4.53 19.98 -14.72
CA HIS A 106 4.84 18.55 -14.75
C HIS A 106 3.93 17.78 -13.82
N LEU A 107 3.59 16.57 -14.24
CA LEU A 107 2.98 15.56 -13.38
C LEU A 107 4.10 14.74 -12.74
N THR A 108 3.90 14.36 -11.50
CA THR A 108 4.78 13.48 -10.77
C THR A 108 4.03 12.25 -10.27
N PHE A 109 4.72 11.14 -10.23
CA PHE A 109 4.27 9.92 -9.58
C PHE A 109 5.20 9.64 -8.41
N THR A 110 4.62 9.38 -7.26
CA THR A 110 5.36 9.18 -6.01
C THR A 110 4.95 7.87 -5.37
N LEU A 111 5.92 7.00 -5.18
CA LEU A 111 5.80 5.83 -4.32
C LEU A 111 6.43 6.17 -2.97
N ARG A 112 5.63 6.08 -1.92
CA ARG A 112 6.05 6.39 -0.58
C ARG A 112 5.92 5.18 0.33
N GLN A 113 6.99 4.85 1.04
CA GLN A 113 7.02 3.84 2.07
C GLN A 113 7.29 4.50 3.41
N SER A 114 6.34 4.40 4.35
CA SER A 114 6.42 5.01 5.68
C SER A 114 6.47 3.96 6.78
N TYR A 115 7.17 4.28 7.84
CA TYR A 115 7.24 3.49 9.05
C TYR A 115 6.94 4.36 10.26
N VAL A 116 5.97 3.92 11.07
CA VAL A 116 5.58 4.55 12.33
C VAL A 116 5.84 3.54 13.44
N PRO A 117 6.88 3.74 14.26
CA PRO A 117 7.30 2.77 15.27
C PRO A 117 6.28 2.60 16.39
N PHE A 118 5.63 3.68 16.81
CA PHE A 118 4.68 3.69 17.91
C PHE A 118 3.68 4.85 17.80
N ARG A 119 2.57 4.68 18.50
CA ARG A 119 1.50 5.67 18.64
C ARG A 119 1.23 5.87 20.12
N LEU A 120 1.10 7.12 20.54
CA LEU A 120 0.76 7.53 21.88
C LEU A 120 -0.68 8.05 21.90
N HIS A 121 -1.54 7.46 22.69
CA HIS A 121 -2.91 7.91 22.88
C HIS A 121 -2.95 8.85 24.09
N PHE A 122 -3.38 10.09 23.88
CA PHE A 122 -3.66 11.03 24.96
C PHE A 122 -5.10 10.90 25.44
N PHE A 123 -6.01 10.69 24.47
CA PHE A 123 -7.43 10.46 24.70
C PHE A 123 -7.93 9.40 23.74
N ASP A 124 -9.11 8.87 23.97
CA ASP A 124 -9.75 7.87 23.09
C ASP A 124 -9.95 8.37 21.64
N TRP A 125 -10.00 9.70 21.48
CA TRP A 125 -10.20 10.36 20.20
C TRP A 125 -8.94 11.04 19.64
N LEU A 126 -7.85 11.15 20.42
CA LEU A 126 -6.63 11.86 20.03
C LEU A 126 -5.40 11.01 20.29
N ALA A 127 -4.68 10.72 19.23
CA ALA A 127 -3.40 10.03 19.28
C ALA A 127 -2.32 10.86 18.59
N TRP A 128 -1.10 10.75 19.09
CA TRP A 128 0.08 11.37 18.52
C TRP A 128 1.06 10.30 18.05
N GLU A 129 1.55 10.46 16.84
CA GLU A 129 2.61 9.65 16.26
C GLU A 129 3.87 10.54 16.19
N PRO A 130 4.73 10.49 17.25
CA PRO A 130 5.85 11.40 17.37
C PRO A 130 6.96 11.14 16.37
N LEU A 131 6.96 9.97 15.74
CA LEU A 131 7.92 9.62 14.73
C LEU A 131 7.23 8.91 13.56
N SER A 132 7.36 9.49 12.39
CA SER A 132 7.04 8.89 11.10
C SER A 132 8.25 9.09 10.20
N THR A 133 8.83 8.01 9.69
CA THR A 133 10.00 8.06 8.83
C THR A 133 9.84 7.14 7.65
N GLY A 134 10.63 7.33 6.60
CA GLY A 134 10.59 6.45 5.45
C GLY A 134 11.31 7.00 4.23
N LEU A 135 11.01 6.35 3.11
CA LEU A 135 11.58 6.66 1.81
C LEU A 135 10.47 7.02 0.83
N ILE A 136 10.80 7.95 -0.05
CA ILE A 136 9.95 8.39 -1.15
C ILE A 136 10.74 8.21 -2.44
N CYS A 137 10.16 7.49 -3.40
CA CYS A 137 10.63 7.42 -4.76
C CYS A 137 9.70 8.27 -5.63
N ASN A 138 10.21 9.38 -6.13
CA ASN A 138 9.46 10.31 -6.96
C ASN A 138 9.92 10.24 -8.41
N THR A 139 8.97 10.17 -9.33
CA THR A 139 9.21 10.17 -10.77
C THR A 139 8.50 11.37 -11.40
N VAL A 140 9.25 12.17 -12.14
CA VAL A 140 8.73 13.34 -12.85
C VAL A 140 8.51 12.96 -14.32
N PHE A 141 7.31 13.21 -14.81
CA PHE A 141 6.96 12.98 -16.22
C PHE A 141 7.22 14.25 -17.03
N GLY A 142 8.03 14.13 -18.08
CA GLY A 142 8.32 15.25 -19.00
C GLY A 142 9.45 14.92 -19.95
N LYS A 143 9.43 15.55 -21.12
CA LYS A 143 10.45 15.32 -22.17
C LYS A 143 11.86 15.78 -21.76
N SER A 144 11.95 16.68 -20.80
CA SER A 144 13.20 17.23 -20.26
C SER A 144 13.87 16.33 -19.22
N PHE A 145 13.16 15.28 -18.75
CA PHE A 145 13.65 14.36 -17.74
C PHE A 145 13.99 13.01 -18.35
N TRP A 146 15.12 12.44 -17.94
CA TRP A 146 15.61 11.16 -18.44
C TRP A 146 15.91 10.20 -17.29
N VAL A 147 15.69 8.93 -17.53
CA VAL A 147 15.99 7.84 -16.58
C VAL A 147 17.42 7.38 -16.75
N SER A 148 17.88 7.23 -18.01
CA SER A 148 19.26 6.88 -18.36
C SER A 148 19.91 8.04 -19.09
N GLN A 149 21.19 8.20 -18.84
CA GLN A 149 21.99 9.29 -19.44
C GLN A 149 21.86 9.28 -20.96
N PRO A 150 21.55 10.41 -21.63
CA PRO A 150 21.52 10.53 -23.06
C PRO A 150 22.93 10.28 -23.69
N THR A 151 22.95 9.66 -24.85
CA THR A 151 24.22 9.30 -25.56
C THR A 151 25.12 10.48 -25.94
N ARG A 152 24.56 11.72 -25.92
CA ARG A 152 25.32 12.97 -26.18
C ARG A 152 26.33 13.33 -25.09
N TYR A 153 26.29 12.67 -23.93
CA TYR A 153 27.22 12.92 -22.83
C TYR A 153 28.17 11.74 -22.65
N PRO A 154 29.41 11.98 -22.22
CA PRO A 154 30.36 10.91 -21.90
C PRO A 154 29.80 9.95 -20.86
N ASN A 155 30.13 8.66 -20.97
CA ASN A 155 29.70 7.65 -20.02
C ASN A 155 30.07 8.05 -18.58
N LYS A 156 29.09 7.92 -17.65
CA LYS A 156 29.24 8.25 -16.23
C LYS A 156 29.38 9.75 -15.91
N TYR A 157 29.07 10.65 -16.84
CA TYR A 157 29.11 12.09 -16.58
C TYR A 157 28.08 12.52 -15.52
N TYR A 158 26.90 11.94 -15.58
CA TYR A 158 25.88 12.13 -14.55
C TYR A 158 25.68 10.83 -13.74
N GLY A 159 25.89 10.90 -12.43
CA GLY A 159 25.71 9.75 -11.52
C GLY A 159 24.25 9.43 -11.17
N PHE A 160 23.31 10.37 -11.42
CA PHE A 160 21.91 10.26 -11.00
C PHE A 160 20.95 10.51 -12.16
N SER A 161 19.83 9.79 -12.17
CA SER A 161 18.70 10.06 -13.07
C SER A 161 18.09 11.44 -12.77
N THR A 162 17.61 12.15 -13.80
CA THR A 162 16.85 13.39 -13.60
C THR A 162 15.35 13.14 -13.42
N ALA A 163 14.86 12.00 -13.91
CA ALA A 163 13.44 11.64 -13.85
C ALA A 163 13.05 10.94 -12.56
N VAL A 164 13.97 10.22 -11.90
CA VAL A 164 13.70 9.46 -10.68
C VAL A 164 14.56 10.00 -9.55
N ARG A 165 13.93 10.34 -8.44
CA ARG A 165 14.57 10.86 -7.23
C ARG A 165 14.15 10.07 -6.00
N LEU A 166 15.11 9.85 -5.12
CA LEU A 166 14.89 9.27 -3.82
C LEU A 166 14.94 10.37 -2.76
N HIS A 167 13.98 10.33 -1.84
CA HIS A 167 13.94 11.21 -0.69
C HIS A 167 13.80 10.41 0.58
N ALA A 168 14.54 10.78 1.60
CA ALA A 168 14.31 10.33 2.96
C ALA A 168 13.49 11.39 3.69
N PHE A 169 12.57 10.99 4.55
CA PHE A 169 11.79 11.91 5.34
C PHE A 169 11.67 11.48 6.79
N ILE A 170 11.46 12.47 7.64
CA ILE A 170 11.11 12.33 9.04
C ILE A 170 10.00 13.32 9.36
N GLY A 171 9.05 12.93 10.19
CA GLY A 171 7.93 13.78 10.55
C GLY A 171 7.17 13.30 11.75
N GLN A 172 6.10 14.02 12.05
CA GLN A 172 5.17 13.69 13.12
C GLN A 172 3.75 13.81 12.60
N ARG A 173 2.83 13.13 13.30
CA ARG A 173 1.41 13.14 12.94
C ARG A 173 0.55 13.29 14.18
N LEU A 174 -0.47 14.11 14.04
CA LEU A 174 -1.54 14.22 15.02
C LEU A 174 -2.77 13.53 14.44
N ARG A 175 -3.26 12.50 15.11
CA ARG A 175 -4.34 11.63 14.65
C ARG A 175 -5.59 11.85 15.47
N TYR A 176 -6.66 12.23 14.79
CA TYR A 176 -8.00 12.29 15.34
C TYR A 176 -8.75 11.00 15.01
N GLU A 177 -9.13 10.23 16.01
CA GLU A 177 -9.89 8.99 15.85
C GLU A 177 -11.38 9.27 16.04
N ILE A 178 -12.16 8.93 15.04
CA ILE A 178 -13.61 9.11 15.08
C ILE A 178 -14.23 8.04 15.99
N PRO A 179 -15.04 8.40 16.99
CA PRO A 179 -15.72 7.44 17.88
C PRO A 179 -16.54 6.42 17.08
N GLN A 180 -16.54 5.16 17.53
CA GLN A 180 -17.19 4.06 16.79
C GLN A 180 -18.65 4.34 16.41
N GLN A 181 -19.38 5.04 17.27
CA GLN A 181 -20.79 5.38 17.05
C GLN A 181 -21.01 6.34 15.88
N GLN A 182 -20.00 7.14 15.52
CA GLN A 182 -20.07 8.15 14.47
C GLN A 182 -19.34 7.71 13.18
N ARG A 183 -18.68 6.56 13.19
CA ARG A 183 -17.97 6.04 12.01
C ARG A 183 -18.95 5.59 10.95
N LYS A 184 -18.87 6.19 9.76
CA LYS A 184 -19.55 5.70 8.55
C LYS A 184 -18.56 5.04 7.59
N TYR A 185 -17.61 5.83 7.07
CA TYR A 185 -16.59 5.39 6.11
C TYR A 185 -15.17 5.73 6.57
N VAL A 186 -15.04 6.74 7.42
CA VAL A 186 -13.76 7.26 7.89
C VAL A 186 -13.56 6.81 9.34
N LYS A 187 -12.40 6.23 9.60
CA LYS A 187 -11.98 5.76 10.91
C LYS A 187 -11.20 6.83 11.66
N ALA A 188 -10.29 7.51 10.96
CA ALA A 188 -9.47 8.56 11.56
C ALA A 188 -8.99 9.55 10.49
N ILE A 189 -8.67 10.76 10.95
CA ILE A 189 -8.05 11.81 10.16
C ILE A 189 -6.75 12.20 10.85
N SER A 190 -5.66 12.23 10.11
CA SER A 190 -4.34 12.60 10.65
C SER A 190 -3.80 13.83 9.94
N PHE A 191 -3.36 14.81 10.72
CA PHE A 191 -2.56 15.91 10.24
C PHE A 191 -1.09 15.53 10.33
N CYS A 192 -0.35 15.70 9.24
CA CYS A 192 1.05 15.30 9.11
C CYS A 192 1.89 16.53 8.79
N TYR A 193 3.03 16.68 9.44
CA TYR A 193 4.09 17.56 8.98
C TYR A 193 5.39 16.77 8.91
N GLU A 194 6.17 17.03 7.88
CA GLU A 194 7.31 16.22 7.54
C GLU A 194 8.41 17.04 6.92
N ILE A 195 9.63 16.69 7.22
CA ILE A 195 10.84 17.24 6.63
C ILE A 195 11.46 16.15 5.79
N SER A 196 11.75 16.45 4.54
CA SER A 196 12.35 15.52 3.59
C SER A 196 13.62 16.10 2.98
N ALA A 197 14.54 15.22 2.62
CA ALA A 197 15.77 15.54 1.90
C ALA A 197 15.89 14.65 0.68
N CYS A 198 16.30 15.25 -0.45
CA CYS A 198 16.57 14.55 -1.71
C CYS A 198 17.97 13.93 -1.69
N ASP A 199 18.11 12.76 -2.33
CA ASP A 199 19.35 12.03 -2.52
C ASP A 199 20.49 12.91 -3.10
N LEU A 200 20.19 13.68 -4.14
CA LEU A 200 21.13 14.58 -4.79
C LEU A 200 21.71 15.61 -3.81
N TYR A 201 20.84 16.22 -3.01
CA TYR A 201 21.25 17.22 -2.04
C TYR A 201 22.07 16.62 -0.90
N LEU A 202 21.67 15.43 -0.42
CA LEU A 202 22.41 14.72 0.62
C LEU A 202 23.83 14.37 0.17
N VAL A 203 23.97 13.83 -1.06
CA VAL A 203 25.29 13.50 -1.63
C VAL A 203 26.13 14.74 -1.89
N SER A 204 25.51 15.85 -2.32
CA SER A 204 26.22 17.12 -2.57
C SER A 204 26.66 17.82 -1.30
N TYR A 205 25.96 17.61 -0.21
CA TYR A 205 26.25 18.19 1.10
C TYR A 205 27.52 17.62 1.74
N VAL A 206 27.75 16.31 1.60
CA VAL A 206 28.89 15.64 2.24
C VAL A 206 30.25 16.24 1.83
N PRO A 207 30.54 16.48 0.54
CA PRO A 207 31.80 17.09 0.11
C PRO A 207 31.82 18.61 0.22
N ASN A 208 30.65 19.29 0.30
CA ASN A 208 30.56 20.75 0.17
C ASN A 208 29.99 21.40 1.44
N ARG A 209 30.88 21.91 2.28
CA ARG A 209 30.51 22.55 3.58
C ARG A 209 29.82 23.91 3.41
N ASN A 210 29.74 24.47 2.21
CA ASN A 210 29.12 25.77 1.96
C ASN A 210 27.59 25.70 1.75
N ILE A 211 27.04 24.50 1.64
CA ILE A 211 25.59 24.28 1.47
C ILE A 211 24.93 24.32 2.86
N SER A 212 23.91 25.16 3.04
CA SER A 212 23.14 25.20 4.28
C SER A 212 22.18 24.02 4.37
N LEU A 213 21.96 23.49 5.57
CA LEU A 213 20.92 22.48 5.82
C LEU A 213 19.53 22.94 5.40
N ARG A 214 19.25 24.25 5.45
CA ARG A 214 17.96 24.82 5.02
C ARG A 214 17.71 24.64 3.52
N ASP A 215 18.78 24.61 2.71
CA ASP A 215 18.67 24.47 1.26
C ASP A 215 18.42 23.04 0.82
N ILE A 216 18.67 22.09 1.73
CA ILE A 216 18.56 20.65 1.48
C ILE A 216 17.21 20.12 1.96
N LEU A 217 16.68 20.73 3.02
CA LEU A 217 15.49 20.26 3.71
C LEU A 217 14.25 20.92 3.14
N SER A 218 13.25 20.11 2.83
CA SER A 218 11.94 20.56 2.34
C SER A 218 10.85 20.19 3.33
N LEU A 219 10.06 21.19 3.74
CA LEU A 219 8.91 20.99 4.60
C LEU A 219 7.68 20.65 3.78
N SER A 220 6.92 19.65 4.20
CA SER A 220 5.61 19.31 3.66
C SER A 220 4.55 19.18 4.75
N LEU A 221 3.34 19.57 4.40
CA LEU A 221 2.15 19.45 5.23
C LEU A 221 1.16 18.50 4.53
N GLY A 222 0.49 17.66 5.29
CA GLY A 222 -0.45 16.72 4.71
C GLY A 222 -1.61 16.36 5.63
N ILE A 223 -2.66 15.87 5.00
CA ILE A 223 -3.81 15.29 5.68
C ILE A 223 -3.94 13.84 5.16
N LYS A 224 -4.03 12.92 6.10
CA LYS A 224 -4.29 11.51 5.82
C LYS A 224 -5.64 11.13 6.40
N VAL A 225 -6.42 10.40 5.62
CA VAL A 225 -7.74 9.89 6.00
C VAL A 225 -7.66 8.37 5.95
N ASP A 226 -7.93 7.71 7.05
CA ASP A 226 -8.01 6.26 7.15
C ASP A 226 -9.48 5.82 7.03
N ALA A 227 -9.74 4.92 6.08
CA ALA A 227 -11.02 4.29 5.86
C ALA A 227 -11.00 2.87 6.45
N PHE A 228 -12.15 2.38 6.94
CA PHE A 228 -12.44 1.01 7.44
C PHE A 228 -11.57 0.47 8.56
#